data_a1c8de1fe9c4469ef07a964a4d806050
#
_entry.id   a1c8de1fe9c4469ef07a964a4d806050
#
_cell.length_a   1.000
_cell.length_b   1.000
_cell.length_c   1.000
_cell.angle_alpha   90.00
_cell.angle_beta   90.00
_cell.angle_gamma   90.00
#
_symmetry.space_group_name_H-M   'P 1'
#
loop_
_entity.id
_entity.type
_entity.pdbx_description
1 polymer ?
#
loop_
_entity_poly.entity_id
_entity_poly.type
_entity_poly.pdbx_seq_one_letter_code
_entity_poly.pdbx_strand_id
1 'polypeptide(L)' 'MDTPTSRARRMMKLLKRLIKQEHLYTDEQLIEMKGQLRILEEELADLDKKLSKGFGKWA' A
#
# COMPACT_ATOMS: atom_id res chain seq x y z
N MET A 1 16.51 -8.59 -5.24
CA MET A 1 15.42 -9.52 -4.93
C MET A 1 14.30 -8.79 -4.21
N ASP A 2 13.07 -8.97 -4.67
CA ASP A 2 11.94 -8.26 -4.08
C ASP A 2 11.49 -8.92 -2.79
N THR A 3 11.41 -8.12 -1.74
CA THR A 3 10.78 -8.55 -0.50
C THR A 3 9.27 -8.27 -0.61
N PRO A 4 8.43 -8.93 0.20
CA PRO A 4 7.00 -8.60 0.21
C PRO A 4 6.73 -7.13 0.48
N THR A 5 7.54 -6.50 1.34
CA THR A 5 7.40 -5.09 1.64
C THR A 5 7.71 -4.22 0.42
N SER A 6 8.77 -4.53 -0.31
CA SER A 6 9.14 -3.79 -1.51
C SER A 6 8.05 -3.90 -2.58
N ARG A 7 7.51 -5.10 -2.75
CA ARG A 7 6.45 -5.33 -3.72
C ARG A 7 5.21 -4.51 -3.37
N ALA A 8 4.82 -4.54 -2.11
CA ALA A 8 3.65 -3.79 -1.66
C ALA A 8 3.85 -2.28 -1.86
N ARG A 9 5.05 -1.77 -1.57
CA ARG A 9 5.35 -0.35 -1.77
C ARG A 9 5.29 0.04 -3.24
N ARG A 10 5.76 -0.82 -4.13
CA ARG A 10 5.66 -0.58 -5.57
C ARG A 10 4.22 -0.51 -6.02
N MET A 11 3.41 -1.46 -5.55
CA MET A 11 1.98 -1.48 -5.87
C MET A 11 1.28 -0.24 -5.36
N MET A 12 1.61 0.20 -4.16
CA MET A 12 1.06 1.44 -3.61
C MET A 12 1.39 2.64 -4.47
N LYS A 13 2.63 2.76 -4.88
CA LYS A 13 3.05 3.85 -5.74
C LYS A 13 2.28 3.85 -7.05
N LEU A 14 2.16 2.67 -7.64
CA LEU A 14 1.44 2.52 -8.90
C LEU A 14 -0.02 2.92 -8.74
N LEU A 15 -0.68 2.39 -7.71
CA LEU A 15 -2.08 2.70 -7.45
C LEU A 15 -2.31 4.18 -7.18
N LYS A 16 -1.44 4.81 -6.40
CA LYS A 16 -1.55 6.24 -6.15
C LYS A 16 -1.41 7.04 -7.45
N ARG A 17 -0.54 6.61 -8.30
CA ARG A 17 -0.34 7.24 -9.60
C ARG A 17 -1.58 7.13 -10.48
N LEU A 18 -2.17 5.93 -10.51
CA LEU A 18 -3.39 5.70 -11.29
C LEU A 18 -4.56 6.52 -10.73
N ILE A 19 -4.68 6.58 -9.42
CA ILE A 19 -5.75 7.33 -8.77
C ILE A 19 -5.65 8.82 -9.09
N LYS A 20 -4.45 9.35 -9.23
CA LYS A 20 -4.26 10.74 -9.62
C LYS A 20 -4.80 11.05 -11.02
N GLN A 21 -4.91 10.02 -11.84
CA GLN A 21 -5.47 10.15 -13.19
C GLN A 21 -6.93 9.71 -13.21
N GLU A 22 -7.68 10.11 -12.21
CA GLU A 22 -9.05 9.67 -12.03
C GLU A 22 -9.95 9.96 -13.21
N HIS A 23 -9.65 10.98 -13.98
CA HIS A 23 -10.42 11.34 -15.15
C HIS A 23 -10.38 10.27 -16.26
N LEU A 24 -9.42 9.34 -16.16
CA LEU A 24 -9.28 8.25 -17.13
C LEU A 24 -10.04 6.99 -16.71
N TYR A 25 -10.59 6.98 -15.51
CA TYR A 25 -11.21 5.79 -14.95
C TYR A 25 -12.64 6.03 -14.52
N THR A 26 -13.42 4.96 -14.48
CA THR A 26 -14.78 5.02 -13.96
C THR A 26 -14.77 5.04 -12.44
N ASP A 27 -15.91 5.43 -11.86
CA ASP A 27 -16.05 5.43 -10.40
C ASP A 27 -15.82 4.05 -9.82
N GLU A 28 -16.33 3.02 -10.48
CA GLU A 28 -16.14 1.64 -10.02
C GLU A 28 -14.68 1.27 -9.97
N GLN A 29 -13.93 1.63 -11.02
CA GLN A 29 -12.51 1.36 -11.09
C GLN A 29 -11.76 2.10 -10.00
N LEU A 30 -12.12 3.35 -9.75
CA LEU A 30 -11.50 4.15 -8.70
C LEU A 30 -11.77 3.57 -7.32
N ILE A 31 -12.98 3.10 -7.08
CA ILE A 31 -13.33 2.49 -5.80
C ILE A 31 -12.50 1.24 -5.57
N GLU A 32 -12.35 0.40 -6.60
CA GLU A 32 -11.52 -0.80 -6.50
C GLU A 32 -10.06 -0.46 -6.22
N MET A 33 -9.52 0.52 -6.95
CA MET A 33 -8.13 0.92 -6.76
C MET A 33 -7.89 1.48 -5.36
N LYS A 34 -8.80 2.30 -4.88
CA LYS A 34 -8.70 2.85 -3.52
C LYS A 34 -8.80 1.76 -2.47
N GLY A 35 -9.69 0.79 -2.70
CA GLY A 35 -9.81 -0.35 -1.81
C GLY A 35 -8.54 -1.16 -1.73
N GLN A 36 -7.93 -1.45 -2.88
CA GLN A 36 -6.68 -2.18 -2.91
C GLN A 36 -5.54 -1.40 -2.27
N LEU A 37 -5.51 -0.10 -2.50
CA LEU A 37 -4.51 0.75 -1.88
C LEU A 37 -4.61 0.69 -0.35
N ARG A 38 -5.83 0.73 0.15
CA ARG A 38 -6.05 0.63 1.59
C ARG A 38 -5.57 -0.69 2.15
N ILE A 39 -5.87 -1.79 1.45
CA ILE A 39 -5.43 -3.11 1.87
C ILE A 39 -3.90 -3.17 1.91
N LEU A 40 -3.24 -2.65 0.91
CA LEU A 40 -1.78 -2.61 0.87
C LEU A 40 -1.20 -1.76 1.99
N GLU A 41 -1.84 -0.64 2.31
CA GLU A 41 -1.41 0.20 3.41
C GLU A 41 -1.51 -0.54 4.74
N GLU A 42 -2.59 -1.28 4.93
CA GLU A 42 -2.78 -2.07 6.14
C GLU A 42 -1.75 -3.19 6.22
N GLU A 43 -1.47 -3.87 5.12
CA GLU A 43 -0.46 -4.92 5.08
C GLU A 43 0.93 -4.36 5.39
N LEU A 44 1.26 -3.22 4.81
CA LEU A 44 2.55 -2.59 5.09
C LEU A 44 2.68 -2.17 6.54
N ALA A 45 1.62 -1.62 7.11
CA ALA A 45 1.62 -1.24 8.51
C ALA A 45 1.83 -2.45 9.41
N ASP A 46 1.20 -3.57 9.05
CA ASP A 46 1.33 -4.81 9.80
C ASP A 46 2.75 -5.37 9.72
N LEU A 47 3.31 -5.37 8.52
CA LEU A 47 4.69 -5.81 8.32
C LEU A 47 5.67 -4.92 9.08
N ASP A 48 5.42 -3.64 9.06
CA ASP A 48 6.25 -2.67 9.76
C ASP A 48 6.22 -2.93 11.27
N LYS A 49 5.04 -3.21 11.80
CA LYS A 49 4.89 -3.58 13.21
C LYS A 49 5.70 -4.82 13.54
N LYS A 50 5.64 -5.82 12.70
CA LYS A 50 6.37 -7.07 12.92
C LYS A 50 7.88 -6.84 12.88
N LEU A 51 8.33 -6.04 11.93
CA LEU A 51 9.75 -5.75 11.77
C LEU A 51 10.29 -4.88 12.90
N SER A 52 9.49 -3.95 13.37
CA SER A 52 9.91 -3.01 14.41
C SER A 52 9.60 -3.48 15.82
N LYS A 53 9.04 -4.67 15.95
CA LYS A 53 8.67 -5.20 17.25
C LYS A 53 9.85 -5.27 18.22
N GLY A 54 11.01 -5.64 17.71
CA GLY A 54 12.22 -5.70 18.52
C GLY A 54 12.77 -4.34 18.89
N PHE A 55 12.44 -3.32 18.11
CA PHE A 55 12.92 -1.97 18.33
C PHE A 55 11.93 -1.10 19.07
N GLY A 56 10.65 -1.34 18.80
CA GLY A 56 9.61 -0.47 19.31
C GLY A 56 9.45 -0.46 20.80
N LYS A 57 9.82 -1.53 21.45
CA LYS A 57 9.62 -1.63 22.89
C LYS A 57 10.46 -0.68 23.71
N TRP A 58 11.53 -0.16 23.14
CA TRP A 58 12.37 0.79 23.87
C TRP A 58 12.38 2.16 23.21
N ALA A 59 11.45 2.38 22.35
CA ALA A 59 11.26 3.69 21.75
C ALA A 59 10.45 4.59 22.66
#